data_2f9890bae560ac2cdf4d74f9203a4a37
#
_entry.id   2f9890bae560ac2cdf4d74f9203a4a37
#
_cell.length_a   1.000
_cell.length_b   1.000
_cell.length_c   1.000
_cell.angle_alpha   90.00
_cell.angle_beta   90.00
_cell.angle_gamma   90.00
#
_symmetry.space_group_name_H-M   'P 1'
#
loop_
_entity.id
_entity.type
_entity.pdbx_description
1 polymer ?
#
loop_
_entity_poly.entity_id
_entity_poly.type
_entity_poly.pdbx_seq_one_letter_code
_entity_poly.pdbx_strand_id
1 'polypeptide(L)'
;MATAVVGDDVYGEDPTVNLLEKRLASLLGKEEGVFFPSGTQSNLSAVMAHCGRGEEIIVGKNYHVYWDEASGASVLAGISLWPVETENDGSISPSTVEGAIKEDDPHHASSRLLCLENTVGGKAISLKKMQDVSETARKNNLSIHLDGARFFNAVTALRCKPEELANCADSVSICLSKGLGTPLGLSLIHI
;
A
#
# COMPACT_ATOMS: atom_id res chain seq x y z
N MET A 1 10.04 11.49 25.40
CA MET A 1 8.91 10.55 25.42
C MET A 1 8.13 10.59 26.75
N ALA A 2 8.77 10.60 27.93
CA ALA A 2 8.07 10.61 29.22
C ALA A 2 7.16 11.84 29.47
N THR A 3 7.29 12.89 28.70
CA THR A 3 6.51 14.13 28.79
C THR A 3 5.57 14.35 27.60
N ALA A 4 5.39 13.33 26.76
CA ALA A 4 4.46 13.44 25.65
C ALA A 4 3.03 13.55 26.16
N VAL A 5 2.24 14.43 25.55
CA VAL A 5 0.81 14.50 25.81
C VAL A 5 0.18 13.32 25.06
N VAL A 6 -0.49 12.47 25.78
CA VAL A 6 -1.17 11.27 25.27
C VAL A 6 -2.63 11.29 25.68
N GLY A 7 -3.47 10.56 24.95
CA GLY A 7 -4.89 10.39 25.24
C GLY A 7 -5.35 8.99 24.83
N ASP A 8 -6.64 8.69 25.05
CA ASP A 8 -7.22 7.43 24.61
C ASP A 8 -7.54 7.51 23.11
N ASP A 9 -6.76 6.77 22.32
CA ASP A 9 -6.89 6.78 20.86
C ASP A 9 -8.21 6.18 20.37
N VAL A 10 -8.83 5.28 21.15
CA VAL A 10 -10.16 4.70 20.83
C VAL A 10 -11.23 5.79 20.71
N TYR A 11 -11.10 6.87 21.48
CA TYR A 11 -12.01 8.02 21.45
C TYR A 11 -11.46 9.19 20.61
N GLY A 12 -10.32 9.02 19.93
CA GLY A 12 -9.67 10.09 19.18
C GLY A 12 -9.10 11.21 20.08
N GLU A 13 -8.79 10.90 21.34
CA GLU A 13 -8.33 11.88 22.32
C GLU A 13 -6.81 12.08 22.36
N ASP A 14 -6.03 11.22 21.66
CA ASP A 14 -4.58 11.38 21.59
C ASP A 14 -4.20 12.51 20.62
N PRO A 15 -3.75 13.68 21.09
CA PRO A 15 -3.46 14.80 20.21
C PRO A 15 -2.22 14.56 19.34
N THR A 16 -1.32 13.68 19.77
CA THR A 16 -0.09 13.36 19.04
C THR A 16 -0.39 12.44 17.86
N VAL A 17 -1.23 11.42 18.05
CA VAL A 17 -1.69 10.54 16.97
C VAL A 17 -2.49 11.35 15.96
N ASN A 18 -3.49 12.11 16.40
CA ASN A 18 -4.32 12.95 15.53
C ASN A 18 -3.49 13.92 14.68
N LEU A 19 -2.46 14.55 15.27
CA LEU A 19 -1.57 15.44 14.53
C LEU A 19 -0.71 14.70 13.51
N LEU A 20 -0.22 13.50 13.84
CA LEU A 20 0.58 12.66 12.97
C LEU A 20 -0.23 12.25 11.73
N GLU A 21 -1.45 11.75 11.93
CA GLU A 21 -2.36 11.32 10.87
C GLU A 21 -2.67 12.48 9.91
N LYS A 22 -3.11 13.61 10.42
CA LYS A 22 -3.39 14.82 9.62
C LYS A 22 -2.17 15.31 8.85
N ARG A 23 -1.00 15.31 9.49
CA ARG A 23 0.23 15.79 8.84
C ARG A 23 0.66 14.88 7.69
N LEU A 24 0.57 13.56 7.87
CA LEU A 24 0.91 12.60 6.82
C LEU A 24 -0.12 12.60 5.70
N ALA A 25 -1.41 12.63 6.02
CA ALA A 25 -2.47 12.78 5.01
C ALA A 25 -2.22 14.02 4.14
N SER A 26 -2.01 15.18 4.75
CA SER A 26 -1.71 16.42 4.04
C SER A 26 -0.43 16.33 3.19
N LEU A 27 0.63 15.68 3.70
CA LEU A 27 1.91 15.54 2.98
C LEU A 27 1.78 14.65 1.74
N LEU A 28 0.87 13.69 1.76
CA LEU A 28 0.64 12.76 0.66
C LEU A 28 -0.51 13.17 -0.26
N GLY A 29 -1.22 14.25 0.06
CA GLY A 29 -2.41 14.66 -0.69
C GLY A 29 -3.57 13.67 -0.56
N LYS A 30 -3.70 13.00 0.61
CA LYS A 30 -4.77 12.07 0.94
C LYS A 30 -5.79 12.71 1.89
N GLU A 31 -7.00 12.16 1.92
CA GLU A 31 -8.09 12.70 2.74
C GLU A 31 -7.84 12.49 4.22
N GLU A 32 -7.49 11.26 4.61
CA GLU A 32 -7.31 10.88 6.02
C GLU A 32 -6.11 9.95 6.20
N GLY A 33 -5.64 9.84 7.43
CA GLY A 33 -4.62 8.91 7.86
C GLY A 33 -5.09 8.09 9.05
N VAL A 34 -4.68 6.83 9.15
CA VAL A 34 -4.97 5.95 10.28
C VAL A 34 -3.68 5.32 10.77
N PHE A 35 -3.46 5.39 12.07
CA PHE A 35 -2.30 4.84 12.73
C PHE A 35 -2.44 3.35 13.01
N PHE A 36 -1.40 2.58 12.69
CA PHE A 36 -1.32 1.14 12.96
C PHE A 36 -0.03 0.79 13.71
N PRO A 37 -0.05 -0.22 14.59
CA PRO A 37 1.15 -0.65 15.32
C PRO A 37 2.16 -1.39 14.45
N SER A 38 1.77 -1.91 13.26
CA SER A 38 2.68 -2.61 12.34
C SER A 38 2.31 -2.42 10.87
N GLY A 39 3.32 -2.53 9.97
CA GLY A 39 3.13 -2.46 8.52
C GLY A 39 2.23 -3.55 7.98
N THR A 40 2.40 -4.78 8.47
CA THR A 40 1.57 -5.93 8.07
C THR A 40 0.10 -5.71 8.42
N GLN A 41 -0.20 -5.16 9.60
CA GLN A 41 -1.58 -4.83 9.96
C GLN A 41 -2.14 -3.72 9.06
N SER A 42 -1.33 -2.72 8.75
CA SER A 42 -1.68 -1.65 7.83
C SER A 42 -2.03 -2.18 6.44
N ASN A 43 -1.15 -2.98 5.84
CA ASN A 43 -1.39 -3.60 4.53
C ASN A 43 -2.63 -4.48 4.54
N LEU A 44 -2.78 -5.35 5.55
CA LEU A 44 -3.96 -6.20 5.68
C LEU A 44 -5.25 -5.40 5.78
N SER A 45 -5.26 -4.32 6.58
CA SER A 45 -6.44 -3.46 6.72
C SER A 45 -6.78 -2.75 5.42
N ALA A 46 -5.78 -2.25 4.66
CA ALA A 46 -5.98 -1.67 3.35
C ALA A 46 -6.56 -2.68 2.36
N VAL A 47 -5.98 -3.88 2.32
CA VAL A 47 -6.48 -4.97 1.47
C VAL A 47 -7.94 -5.29 1.79
N MET A 48 -8.30 -5.41 3.06
CA MET A 48 -9.67 -5.68 3.50
C MET A 48 -10.64 -4.51 3.23
N ALA A 49 -10.14 -3.28 3.13
CA ALA A 49 -10.95 -2.13 2.76
C ALA A 49 -11.29 -2.10 1.26
N HIS A 50 -10.40 -2.64 0.42
CA HIS A 50 -10.56 -2.65 -1.04
C HIS A 50 -11.14 -3.94 -1.61
N CYS A 51 -10.98 -5.07 -0.91
CA CYS A 51 -11.40 -6.39 -1.38
C CYS A 51 -12.30 -7.10 -0.36
N GLY A 52 -13.35 -7.73 -0.87
CA GLY A 52 -14.21 -8.64 -0.12
C GLY A 52 -13.76 -10.10 -0.22
N ARG A 53 -14.42 -10.96 0.56
CA ARG A 53 -14.20 -12.43 0.52
C ARG A 53 -14.54 -12.97 -0.87
N GLY A 54 -13.64 -13.81 -1.41
CA GLY A 54 -13.80 -14.41 -2.74
C GLY A 54 -13.36 -13.52 -3.90
N GLU A 55 -12.99 -12.27 -3.62
CA GLU A 55 -12.35 -11.40 -4.60
C GLU A 55 -10.84 -11.63 -4.67
N GLU A 56 -10.17 -11.02 -5.61
CA GLU A 56 -8.77 -11.27 -5.93
C GLU A 56 -7.94 -10.00 -5.97
N ILE A 57 -6.69 -10.15 -5.50
CA ILE A 57 -5.64 -9.15 -5.59
C ILE A 57 -4.59 -9.57 -6.61
N ILE A 58 -4.26 -8.69 -7.54
CA ILE A 58 -3.07 -8.82 -8.39
C ILE A 58 -1.90 -8.22 -7.62
N VAL A 59 -0.80 -8.99 -7.47
CA VAL A 59 0.35 -8.59 -6.65
C VAL A 59 1.65 -9.11 -7.23
N GLY A 60 2.73 -8.36 -7.12
CA GLY A 60 4.05 -8.85 -7.56
C GLY A 60 4.50 -10.05 -6.72
N LYS A 61 5.03 -11.09 -7.37
CA LYS A 61 5.47 -12.33 -6.68
C LYS A 61 6.56 -12.12 -5.62
N ASN A 62 7.30 -11.03 -5.70
CA ASN A 62 8.37 -10.67 -4.76
C ASN A 62 7.94 -9.55 -3.80
N TYR A 63 6.67 -9.15 -3.80
CA TYR A 63 6.18 -8.09 -2.94
C TYR A 63 5.87 -8.61 -1.54
N HIS A 64 6.06 -7.74 -0.55
CA HIS A 64 5.91 -8.05 0.86
C HIS A 64 4.52 -8.59 1.20
N VAL A 65 3.47 -7.99 0.67
CA VAL A 65 2.08 -8.42 0.87
C VAL A 65 1.85 -9.88 0.46
N TYR A 66 2.53 -10.35 -0.57
CA TYR A 66 2.42 -11.75 -1.02
C TYR A 66 3.36 -12.67 -0.26
N TRP A 67 4.64 -12.29 -0.11
CA TRP A 67 5.71 -13.19 0.33
C TRP A 67 5.96 -13.20 1.84
N ASP A 68 5.83 -12.03 2.50
CA ASP A 68 6.32 -11.84 3.87
C ASP A 68 5.21 -11.57 4.91
N GLU A 69 3.92 -11.72 4.55
CA GLU A 69 2.79 -11.47 5.45
C GLU A 69 1.99 -12.72 5.83
N ALA A 70 2.64 -13.90 5.78
CA ALA A 70 2.07 -15.19 6.19
C ALA A 70 0.70 -15.49 5.55
N SER A 71 0.48 -15.03 4.31
CA SER A 71 -0.80 -15.15 3.60
C SER A 71 -2.00 -14.53 4.34
N GLY A 72 -1.76 -13.48 5.13
CA GLY A 72 -2.78 -12.86 5.98
C GLY A 72 -4.05 -12.46 5.23
N ALA A 73 -3.91 -11.93 4.02
CA ALA A 73 -5.05 -11.58 3.16
C ALA A 73 -5.94 -12.80 2.83
N SER A 74 -5.34 -13.97 2.57
CA SER A 74 -6.10 -15.19 2.29
C SER A 74 -6.69 -15.80 3.57
N VAL A 75 -5.91 -15.87 4.65
CA VAL A 75 -6.31 -16.55 5.89
C VAL A 75 -7.36 -15.75 6.67
N LEU A 76 -7.18 -14.45 6.79
CA LEU A 76 -8.03 -13.60 7.63
C LEU A 76 -9.16 -12.95 6.83
N ALA A 77 -8.90 -12.50 5.62
CA ALA A 77 -9.87 -11.81 4.79
C ALA A 77 -10.57 -12.72 3.77
N GLY A 78 -10.07 -13.92 3.51
CA GLY A 78 -10.64 -14.84 2.51
C GLY A 78 -10.48 -14.34 1.07
N ILE A 79 -9.41 -13.59 0.81
CA ILE A 79 -9.10 -12.96 -0.47
C ILE A 79 -8.10 -13.84 -1.23
N SER A 80 -8.29 -14.00 -2.54
CA SER A 80 -7.36 -14.69 -3.41
C SER A 80 -6.17 -13.80 -3.74
N LEU A 81 -4.96 -14.34 -3.67
CA LEU A 81 -3.74 -13.66 -4.10
C LEU A 81 -3.31 -14.21 -5.46
N TRP A 82 -3.20 -13.35 -6.47
CA TRP A 82 -2.73 -13.69 -7.81
C TRP A 82 -1.36 -13.07 -8.07
N PRO A 83 -0.28 -13.81 -7.79
CA PRO A 83 1.07 -13.31 -7.98
C PRO A 83 1.42 -13.22 -9.48
N VAL A 84 2.00 -12.09 -9.86
CA VAL A 84 2.47 -11.83 -11.23
C VAL A 84 3.99 -11.61 -11.25
N GLU A 85 4.59 -11.86 -12.43
CA GLU A 85 6.01 -11.59 -12.64
C GLU A 85 6.30 -10.10 -12.56
N THR A 86 7.45 -9.79 -11.99
CA THR A 86 7.98 -8.42 -11.91
C THR A 86 9.18 -8.27 -12.83
N GLU A 87 9.40 -7.06 -13.30
CA GLU A 87 10.60 -6.66 -14.03
C GLU A 87 11.84 -6.70 -13.12
N ASN A 88 13.03 -6.57 -13.70
CA ASN A 88 14.30 -6.60 -12.96
C ASN A 88 14.46 -5.50 -11.89
N ASP A 89 13.71 -4.40 -12.01
CA ASP A 89 13.67 -3.31 -11.04
C ASP A 89 12.56 -3.48 -9.99
N GLY A 90 11.77 -4.56 -10.10
CA GLY A 90 10.65 -4.87 -9.23
C GLY A 90 9.31 -4.31 -9.70
N SER A 91 9.27 -3.55 -10.80
CA SER A 91 8.00 -3.01 -11.34
C SER A 91 7.13 -4.10 -11.95
N ILE A 92 5.81 -3.87 -11.98
CA ILE A 92 4.87 -4.65 -12.79
C ILE A 92 4.58 -3.86 -14.06
N SER A 93 4.61 -4.51 -15.23
CA SER A 93 4.28 -3.83 -16.48
C SER A 93 2.76 -3.69 -16.65
N PRO A 94 2.28 -2.66 -17.38
CA PRO A 94 0.87 -2.52 -17.72
C PRO A 94 0.29 -3.79 -18.38
N SER A 95 1.00 -4.38 -19.33
CA SER A 95 0.56 -5.60 -20.02
C SER A 95 0.46 -6.82 -19.09
N THR A 96 1.32 -6.89 -18.06
CA THR A 96 1.23 -7.93 -17.02
C THR A 96 -0.05 -7.79 -16.21
N VAL A 97 -0.43 -6.56 -15.84
CA VAL A 97 -1.68 -6.30 -15.12
C VAL A 97 -2.88 -6.65 -15.99
N GLU A 98 -2.91 -6.18 -17.25
CA GLU A 98 -4.01 -6.48 -18.19
C GLU A 98 -4.20 -7.98 -18.39
N GLY A 99 -3.10 -8.73 -18.57
CA GLY A 99 -3.14 -10.19 -18.73
C GLY A 99 -3.51 -10.97 -17.46
N ALA A 100 -3.45 -10.32 -16.29
CA ALA A 100 -3.81 -10.94 -15.01
C ALA A 100 -5.28 -10.74 -14.63
N ILE A 101 -5.95 -9.74 -15.21
CA ILE A 101 -7.37 -9.47 -14.94
C ILE A 101 -8.21 -10.60 -15.53
N LYS A 102 -9.03 -11.20 -14.70
CA LYS A 102 -9.90 -12.29 -15.09
C LYS A 102 -11.20 -11.77 -15.71
N GLU A 103 -11.71 -12.54 -16.66
CA GLU A 103 -13.03 -12.31 -17.23
C GLU A 103 -14.12 -12.52 -16.16
N ASP A 104 -15.27 -11.88 -16.35
CA ASP A 104 -16.46 -12.07 -15.51
C ASP A 104 -17.05 -13.46 -15.79
N ASP A 105 -16.59 -14.45 -15.05
CA ASP A 105 -16.97 -15.85 -15.14
C ASP A 105 -17.20 -16.42 -13.73
N PRO A 106 -18.28 -17.20 -13.48
CA PRO A 106 -18.57 -17.75 -12.17
C PRO A 106 -17.50 -18.70 -11.61
N HIS A 107 -16.56 -19.15 -12.42
CA HIS A 107 -15.42 -19.98 -12.02
C HIS A 107 -14.20 -19.16 -11.57
N HIS A 108 -14.22 -17.84 -11.77
CA HIS A 108 -13.10 -16.96 -11.49
C HIS A 108 -13.40 -16.05 -10.29
N ALA A 109 -12.37 -15.80 -9.48
CA ALA A 109 -12.43 -14.72 -8.50
C ALA A 109 -12.36 -13.37 -9.23
N SER A 110 -13.19 -12.41 -8.82
CA SER A 110 -13.18 -11.06 -9.41
C SER A 110 -11.92 -10.31 -9.02
N SER A 111 -11.11 -9.88 -9.98
CA SER A 111 -9.94 -9.02 -9.72
C SER A 111 -10.42 -7.63 -9.29
N ARG A 112 -10.01 -7.16 -8.10
CA ARG A 112 -10.48 -5.91 -7.50
C ARG A 112 -9.37 -4.94 -7.13
N LEU A 113 -8.21 -5.45 -6.77
CA LEU A 113 -7.12 -4.65 -6.23
C LEU A 113 -5.82 -4.98 -6.96
N LEU A 114 -5.06 -3.95 -7.31
CA LEU A 114 -3.64 -4.05 -7.64
C LEU A 114 -2.84 -3.62 -6.42
N CYS A 115 -2.05 -4.52 -5.84
CA CYS A 115 -1.06 -4.17 -4.84
C CYS A 115 0.27 -3.84 -5.51
N LEU A 116 0.75 -2.62 -5.28
CA LEU A 116 2.07 -2.14 -5.68
C LEU A 116 3.00 -2.05 -4.48
N GLU A 117 4.30 -2.00 -4.72
CA GLU A 117 5.32 -1.78 -3.71
C GLU A 117 6.38 -0.81 -4.23
N ASN A 118 6.85 0.10 -3.38
CA ASN A 118 8.00 0.96 -3.65
C ASN A 118 8.63 1.44 -2.32
N THR A 119 9.86 1.03 -2.04
CA THR A 119 10.90 0.35 -2.83
C THR A 119 10.75 -1.19 -2.81
N VAL A 120 11.07 -1.86 -3.91
CA VAL A 120 11.12 -3.33 -3.97
C VAL A 120 12.58 -3.80 -3.85
N GLY A 121 12.88 -4.63 -2.86
CA GLY A 121 14.24 -5.13 -2.63
C GLY A 121 15.29 -4.01 -2.53
N GLY A 122 14.91 -2.84 -2.03
CA GLY A 122 15.76 -1.65 -1.91
C GLY A 122 15.92 -0.83 -3.20
N LYS A 123 15.25 -1.19 -4.29
CA LYS A 123 15.24 -0.45 -5.55
C LYS A 123 14.01 0.44 -5.63
N ALA A 124 14.19 1.71 -5.99
CA ALA A 124 13.08 2.62 -6.26
C ALA A 124 12.58 2.42 -7.70
N ILE A 125 11.31 2.11 -7.83
CA ILE A 125 10.62 2.03 -9.13
C ILE A 125 10.34 3.46 -9.60
N SER A 126 10.65 3.77 -10.87
CA SER A 126 10.49 5.12 -11.41
C SER A 126 9.03 5.59 -11.35
N LEU A 127 8.84 6.90 -11.14
CA LEU A 127 7.51 7.51 -11.07
C LEU A 127 6.70 7.24 -12.36
N LYS A 128 7.35 7.29 -13.51
CA LYS A 128 6.70 7.01 -14.81
C LYS A 128 6.11 5.60 -14.85
N LYS A 129 6.87 4.57 -14.42
CA LYS A 129 6.36 3.18 -14.38
C LYS A 129 5.21 3.02 -13.38
N MET A 130 5.30 3.68 -12.21
CA MET A 130 4.22 3.71 -11.24
C MET A 130 2.95 4.32 -11.82
N GLN A 131 3.07 5.45 -12.53
CA GLN A 131 1.96 6.12 -13.19
C GLN A 131 1.33 5.25 -14.30
N ASP A 132 2.15 4.65 -15.16
CA ASP A 132 1.66 3.83 -16.28
C ASP A 132 0.85 2.62 -15.79
N VAL A 133 1.36 1.91 -14.79
CA VAL A 133 0.65 0.75 -14.23
C VAL A 133 -0.61 1.18 -13.48
N SER A 134 -0.58 2.32 -12.79
CA SER A 134 -1.75 2.87 -12.08
C SER A 134 -2.84 3.30 -13.05
N GLU A 135 -2.48 3.94 -14.15
CA GLU A 135 -3.44 4.31 -15.20
C GLU A 135 -4.11 3.07 -15.79
N THR A 136 -3.35 2.02 -16.05
CA THR A 136 -3.88 0.73 -16.54
C THR A 136 -4.83 0.10 -15.54
N ALA A 137 -4.48 0.07 -14.25
CA ALA A 137 -5.34 -0.46 -13.20
C ALA A 137 -6.67 0.31 -13.12
N ARG A 138 -6.63 1.63 -13.12
CA ARG A 138 -7.83 2.50 -13.08
C ARG A 138 -8.73 2.33 -14.31
N LYS A 139 -8.14 2.21 -15.52
CA LYS A 139 -8.90 1.92 -16.75
C LYS A 139 -9.66 0.60 -16.67
N ASN A 140 -9.16 -0.34 -15.90
CA ASN A 140 -9.77 -1.67 -15.70
C ASN A 140 -10.56 -1.76 -14.37
N ASN A 141 -10.90 -0.64 -13.76
CA ASN A 141 -11.69 -0.55 -12.51
C ASN A 141 -11.06 -1.28 -11.32
N LEU A 142 -9.74 -1.41 -11.27
CA LEU A 142 -9.04 -1.91 -10.10
C LEU A 142 -8.75 -0.75 -9.14
N SER A 143 -8.98 -0.98 -7.85
CA SER A 143 -8.39 -0.15 -6.79
C SER A 143 -6.89 -0.41 -6.72
N ILE A 144 -6.14 0.52 -6.12
CA ILE A 144 -4.68 0.42 -6.03
C ILE A 144 -4.23 0.67 -4.59
N HIS A 145 -3.50 -0.29 -4.02
CA HIS A 145 -2.80 -0.12 -2.75
C HIS A 145 -1.30 -0.09 -2.98
N LEU A 146 -0.60 0.87 -2.37
CA LEU A 146 0.86 0.97 -2.40
C LEU A 146 1.45 0.60 -1.03
N ASP A 147 2.14 -0.53 -0.95
CA ASP A 147 3.06 -0.76 0.15
C ASP A 147 4.26 0.17 0.01
N GLY A 148 4.22 1.23 0.77
CA GLY A 148 5.27 2.25 0.87
C GLY A 148 6.09 2.11 2.15
N ALA A 149 6.42 0.88 2.58
CA ALA A 149 7.20 0.66 3.80
C ALA A 149 8.47 1.53 3.86
N ARG A 150 9.09 1.83 2.73
CA ARG A 150 10.20 2.77 2.58
C ARG A 150 9.88 3.93 1.63
N PHE A 151 8.65 4.42 1.70
CA PHE A 151 8.09 5.45 0.81
C PHE A 151 9.00 6.68 0.67
N PHE A 152 9.45 7.27 1.77
CA PHE A 152 10.30 8.47 1.73
C PHE A 152 11.71 8.20 1.20
N ASN A 153 12.20 6.96 1.28
CA ASN A 153 13.44 6.58 0.58
C ASN A 153 13.22 6.57 -0.94
N ALA A 154 12.08 6.07 -1.42
CA ALA A 154 11.72 6.12 -2.84
C ALA A 154 11.57 7.57 -3.31
N VAL A 155 10.81 8.40 -2.59
CA VAL A 155 10.62 9.85 -2.89
C VAL A 155 11.98 10.56 -3.04
N THR A 156 12.90 10.31 -2.09
CA THR A 156 14.24 10.91 -2.13
C THR A 156 15.06 10.43 -3.32
N ALA A 157 15.06 9.12 -3.59
CA ALA A 157 15.80 8.53 -4.71
C ALA A 157 15.27 9.01 -6.07
N LEU A 158 13.96 9.14 -6.20
CA LEU A 158 13.27 9.59 -7.41
C LEU A 158 13.28 11.11 -7.59
N ARG A 159 13.61 11.86 -6.54
CA ARG A 159 13.56 13.34 -6.50
C ARG A 159 12.19 13.89 -6.90
N CYS A 160 11.12 13.19 -6.51
CA CYS A 160 9.74 13.59 -6.74
C CYS A 160 9.12 14.17 -5.45
N LYS A 161 7.94 14.77 -5.57
CA LYS A 161 7.15 15.15 -4.40
C LYS A 161 6.45 13.91 -3.81
N PRO A 162 6.24 13.85 -2.48
CA PRO A 162 5.47 12.76 -1.86
C PRO A 162 4.10 12.56 -2.51
N GLU A 163 3.37 13.63 -2.77
CA GLU A 163 2.07 13.60 -3.44
C GLU A 163 2.11 12.93 -4.82
N GLU A 164 3.16 13.15 -5.60
CA GLU A 164 3.26 12.59 -6.96
C GLU A 164 3.34 11.05 -6.93
N LEU A 165 4.10 10.50 -5.98
CA LEU A 165 4.19 9.06 -5.80
C LEU A 165 2.93 8.49 -5.14
N ALA A 166 2.36 9.17 -4.13
CA ALA A 166 1.15 8.75 -3.46
C ALA A 166 -0.08 8.76 -4.38
N ASN A 167 -0.13 9.65 -5.36
CA ASN A 167 -1.21 9.72 -6.35
C ASN A 167 -1.25 8.53 -7.32
N CYS A 168 -0.21 7.69 -7.30
CA CYS A 168 -0.24 6.43 -8.04
C CYS A 168 -1.12 5.35 -7.40
N ALA A 169 -1.65 5.58 -6.19
CA ALA A 169 -2.47 4.60 -5.47
C ALA A 169 -3.63 5.28 -4.74
N ASP A 170 -4.65 4.51 -4.41
CA ASP A 170 -5.81 4.98 -3.65
C ASP A 170 -5.49 4.95 -2.15
N SER A 171 -4.76 3.94 -1.70
CA SER A 171 -4.23 3.86 -0.33
C SER A 171 -2.72 3.59 -0.32
N VAL A 172 -2.04 4.08 0.73
CA VAL A 172 -0.58 3.97 0.88
C VAL A 172 -0.23 3.59 2.31
N SER A 173 0.53 2.53 2.51
CA SER A 173 1.14 2.20 3.80
C SER A 173 2.53 2.81 3.92
N ILE A 174 2.88 3.35 5.10
CA ILE A 174 4.19 3.93 5.37
C ILE A 174 4.73 3.43 6.71
N CYS A 175 5.95 2.90 6.73
CA CYS A 175 6.60 2.54 7.98
C CYS A 175 7.47 3.70 8.49
N LEU A 176 7.12 4.22 9.67
CA LEU A 176 7.91 5.27 10.31
C LEU A 176 9.21 4.73 10.91
N SER A 177 9.21 3.46 11.35
CA SER A 177 10.37 2.81 11.99
C SER A 177 11.47 2.36 11.02
N LYS A 178 11.29 2.50 9.71
CA LYS A 178 12.29 2.12 8.69
C LYS A 178 13.10 3.35 8.29
N GLY A 179 12.86 3.91 7.11
CA GLY A 179 13.63 5.05 6.58
C GLY A 179 13.58 6.32 7.42
N LEU A 180 12.52 6.51 8.19
CA LEU A 180 12.36 7.66 9.10
C LEU A 180 12.97 7.44 10.48
N GLY A 181 13.38 6.22 10.83
CA GLY A 181 14.16 5.91 12.04
C GLY A 181 13.43 6.10 13.37
N THR A 182 12.10 6.05 13.40
CA THR A 182 11.37 6.12 14.66
C THR A 182 11.49 4.83 15.48
N PRO A 183 11.37 4.87 16.83
CA PRO A 183 11.59 3.70 17.67
C PRO A 183 10.49 2.64 17.59
N LEU A 184 9.34 2.95 17.01
CA LEU A 184 8.19 2.04 16.86
C LEU A 184 7.93 1.73 15.39
N GLY A 185 7.49 0.50 15.12
CA GLY A 185 7.10 0.04 13.78
C GLY A 185 5.72 0.53 13.39
N LEU A 186 5.57 1.83 13.24
CA LEU A 186 4.30 2.48 12.95
C LEU A 186 4.07 2.50 11.45
N SER A 187 2.92 2.03 11.04
CA SER A 187 2.47 2.11 9.67
C SER A 187 1.20 2.94 9.62
N LEU A 188 1.10 3.80 8.63
CA LEU A 188 -0.06 4.65 8.41
C LEU A 188 -0.68 4.28 7.07
N ILE A 189 -2.00 4.05 7.05
CA ILE A 189 -2.77 3.95 5.81
C ILE A 189 -3.38 5.32 5.53
N HIS A 190 -3.31 5.74 4.29
CA HIS A 190 -4.02 6.91 3.77
C HIS A 190 -5.03 6.41 2.73
N ILE A 191 -6.28 6.61 3.01
CA ILE A 191 -7.41 6.34 2.11
C ILE A 191 -7.84 7.66 1.50
#